data_dcc6a9bf4e4c481d077813c1372fa010
#
_entry.id   dcc6a9bf4e4c481d077813c1372fa010
#
_cell.length_a   1.000
_cell.length_b   1.000
_cell.length_c   1.000
_cell.angle_alpha   90.00
_cell.angle_beta   90.00
_cell.angle_gamma   90.00
#
_symmetry.space_group_name_H-M   'P 1'
#
loop_
_entity.id
_entity.type
_entity.pdbx_description
1 polymer ?
#
loop_
_entity_poly.entity_id
_entity_poly.type
_entity_poly.pdbx_seq_one_letter_code
_entity_poly.pdbx_strand_id
1 'polypeptide(L)'
;VIVLVSGGVDSAVTAALLVKALNPSQVYGIHIDHGMMRKNESDLICANLADLGLTQMRRINAEDEFFNTPLVIDGEQYKPLSQTCEPEKKRAIIGHMFFVVTEKAAKELDLDFDTAFLGQGTLRPDLIESGNPDVSGYAHKIKTHHNDVGVIRTLRDKGHVIETNWYWHKDEVRQVARMLGLDEAIASRQPFPGPGLGVRILCTDNSGKDTSPEYAEKKQRLVSAVEKISPEYKCDLAPVQSVGVQGDHRSYKNMTVLYSQSQNPLDTDIDKLYSAAKKIPNELEFINRVTYCLNESAAGVSELK
;
A
#
# COMPACT_ATOMS: atom_id res chain seq x y z
N VAL A 1 -5.75 -24.56 9.28
CA VAL A 1 -5.80 -23.09 9.25
C VAL A 1 -4.97 -22.57 8.09
N ILE A 2 -5.49 -21.62 7.32
CA ILE A 2 -4.80 -20.94 6.24
C ILE A 2 -4.34 -19.58 6.73
N VAL A 3 -3.09 -19.21 6.52
CA VAL A 3 -2.55 -17.87 6.85
C VAL A 3 -2.01 -17.23 5.59
N LEU A 4 -2.55 -16.04 5.24
CA LEU A 4 -2.00 -15.24 4.15
C LEU A 4 -0.82 -14.42 4.69
N VAL A 5 0.37 -14.69 4.20
CA VAL A 5 1.60 -14.08 4.69
C VAL A 5 2.07 -13.01 3.73
N SER A 6 1.87 -11.74 4.11
CA SER A 6 2.28 -10.58 3.33
C SER A 6 3.74 -10.16 3.55
N GLY A 7 4.45 -10.80 4.48
CA GLY A 7 5.78 -10.39 4.93
C GLY A 7 5.80 -9.26 5.97
N GLY A 8 4.63 -8.74 6.36
CA GLY A 8 4.50 -7.85 7.51
C GLY A 8 4.65 -8.61 8.81
N VAL A 9 5.12 -7.92 9.87
CA VAL A 9 5.28 -8.52 11.20
C VAL A 9 3.97 -9.12 11.74
N ASP A 10 2.82 -8.53 11.40
CA ASP A 10 1.51 -8.96 11.89
C ASP A 10 1.14 -10.36 11.39
N SER A 11 1.25 -10.59 10.09
CA SER A 11 1.00 -11.91 9.49
C SER A 11 2.04 -12.94 9.92
N ALA A 12 3.29 -12.53 10.12
CA ALA A 12 4.36 -13.41 10.61
C ALA A 12 4.12 -13.85 12.06
N VAL A 13 3.70 -12.93 12.94
CA VAL A 13 3.33 -13.25 14.33
C VAL A 13 2.12 -14.17 14.37
N THR A 14 1.10 -13.92 13.56
CA THR A 14 -0.07 -14.80 13.45
C THR A 14 0.34 -16.21 13.04
N ALA A 15 1.17 -16.35 12.00
CA ALA A 15 1.67 -17.65 11.57
C ALA A 15 2.46 -18.38 12.67
N ALA A 16 3.38 -17.66 13.33
CA ALA A 16 4.19 -18.22 14.42
C ALA A 16 3.36 -18.67 15.63
N LEU A 17 2.34 -17.90 16.02
CA LEU A 17 1.42 -18.26 17.09
C LEU A 17 0.62 -19.51 16.74
N LEU A 18 0.09 -19.59 15.53
CA LEU A 18 -0.69 -20.72 15.07
C LEU A 18 0.15 -22.00 14.99
N VAL A 19 1.40 -21.92 14.52
CA VAL A 19 2.33 -23.05 14.49
C VAL A 19 2.68 -23.53 15.92
N LYS A 20 2.76 -22.62 16.90
CA LYS A 20 2.98 -22.99 18.30
C LYS A 20 1.73 -23.56 18.98
N ALA A 21 0.56 -23.13 18.59
CA ALA A 21 -0.71 -23.55 19.21
C ALA A 21 -1.29 -24.84 18.60
N LEU A 22 -0.98 -25.12 17.34
CA LEU A 22 -1.52 -26.23 16.57
C LEU A 22 -0.40 -27.15 16.10
N ASN A 23 -0.78 -28.31 15.55
CA ASN A 23 0.20 -29.13 14.86
C ASN A 23 0.66 -28.41 13.57
N PRO A 24 1.98 -28.35 13.29
CA PRO A 24 2.50 -27.71 12.07
C PRO A 24 1.85 -28.20 10.77
N SER A 25 1.42 -29.46 10.70
CA SER A 25 0.69 -30.00 9.54
C SER A 25 -0.72 -29.41 9.33
N GLN A 26 -1.25 -28.70 10.31
CA GLN A 26 -2.57 -28.06 10.26
C GLN A 26 -2.51 -26.57 9.87
N VAL A 27 -1.31 -26.00 9.71
CA VAL A 27 -1.11 -24.59 9.40
C VAL A 27 -0.51 -24.45 8.00
N TYR A 28 -1.26 -23.85 7.09
CA TYR A 28 -0.87 -23.62 5.71
C TYR A 28 -0.57 -22.13 5.51
N GLY A 29 0.68 -21.81 5.19
CA GLY A 29 1.08 -20.46 4.82
C GLY A 29 0.99 -20.25 3.32
N ILE A 30 0.33 -19.19 2.88
CA ILE A 30 0.31 -18.77 1.47
C ILE A 30 0.97 -17.41 1.38
N HIS A 31 2.06 -17.34 0.62
CA HIS A 31 2.70 -16.08 0.24
C HIS A 31 2.51 -15.83 -1.25
N ILE A 32 1.94 -14.69 -1.60
CA ILE A 32 1.76 -14.27 -2.99
C ILE A 32 2.87 -13.32 -3.36
N ASP A 33 3.73 -13.75 -4.26
CA ASP A 33 4.73 -12.91 -4.90
C ASP A 33 4.12 -12.29 -6.17
N HIS A 34 3.76 -11.05 -6.06
CA HIS A 34 3.08 -10.29 -7.12
C HIS A 34 4.05 -9.46 -7.99
N GLY A 35 5.38 -9.72 -7.91
CA GLY A 35 6.39 -9.00 -8.69
C GLY A 35 6.69 -7.56 -8.24
N MET A 36 5.96 -7.03 -7.25
CA MET A 36 6.16 -5.66 -6.73
C MET A 36 6.70 -5.63 -5.31
N MET A 37 7.25 -6.77 -4.86
CA MET A 37 7.94 -6.88 -3.58
C MET A 37 9.31 -6.21 -3.64
N ARG A 38 9.93 -5.97 -2.49
CA ARG A 38 11.34 -5.55 -2.44
C ARG A 38 12.25 -6.69 -2.91
N LYS A 39 13.46 -6.34 -3.32
CA LYS A 39 14.46 -7.34 -3.78
C LYS A 39 14.65 -8.45 -2.73
N ASN A 40 14.55 -9.70 -3.17
CA ASN A 40 14.70 -10.92 -2.37
C ASN A 40 13.71 -11.04 -1.18
N GLU A 41 12.67 -10.21 -1.14
CA GLU A 41 11.76 -10.17 0.00
C GLU A 41 10.93 -11.44 0.14
N SER A 42 10.42 -11.97 -0.95
CA SER A 42 9.64 -13.22 -0.95
C SER A 42 10.46 -14.43 -0.47
N ASP A 43 11.73 -14.50 -0.87
CA ASP A 43 12.64 -15.57 -0.41
C ASP A 43 12.89 -15.49 1.09
N LEU A 44 13.15 -14.27 1.60
CA LEU A 44 13.37 -14.04 3.03
C LEU A 44 12.13 -14.36 3.86
N ILE A 45 10.94 -14.02 3.38
CA ILE A 45 9.68 -14.33 4.08
C ILE A 45 9.51 -15.84 4.20
N CYS A 46 9.67 -16.57 3.10
CA CYS A 46 9.50 -18.01 3.09
C CYS A 46 10.54 -18.72 4.00
N ALA A 47 11.81 -18.31 3.92
CA ALA A 47 12.87 -18.89 4.74
C ALA A 47 12.61 -18.67 6.24
N ASN A 48 12.34 -17.43 6.65
CA ASN A 48 12.10 -17.10 8.06
C ASN A 48 10.89 -17.83 8.66
N LEU A 49 9.84 -18.05 7.89
CA LEU A 49 8.66 -18.77 8.38
C LEU A 49 8.88 -20.28 8.43
N ALA A 50 9.67 -20.83 7.52
CA ALA A 50 10.09 -22.22 7.57
C ALA A 50 10.92 -22.49 8.82
N ASP A 51 11.86 -21.60 9.18
CA ASP A 51 12.67 -21.69 10.40
C ASP A 51 11.83 -21.64 11.69
N LEU A 52 10.66 -20.99 11.64
CA LEU A 52 9.69 -20.98 12.75
C LEU A 52 8.80 -22.23 12.82
N GLY A 53 8.99 -23.18 11.90
CA GLY A 53 8.25 -24.43 11.87
C GLY A 53 6.99 -24.41 10.99
N LEU A 54 6.77 -23.39 10.18
CA LEU A 54 5.70 -23.38 9.18
C LEU A 54 6.10 -24.26 7.99
N THR A 55 5.93 -25.55 8.13
CA THR A 55 6.38 -26.57 7.16
C THR A 55 5.49 -26.61 5.90
N GLN A 56 4.21 -26.19 6.01
CA GLN A 56 3.27 -26.16 4.90
C GLN A 56 3.21 -24.73 4.28
N MET A 57 4.37 -24.25 3.81
CA MET A 57 4.48 -22.93 3.18
C MET A 57 4.43 -23.06 1.66
N ARG A 58 3.55 -22.27 1.02
CA ARG A 58 3.50 -22.13 -0.44
C ARG A 58 3.74 -20.70 -0.87
N ARG A 59 4.72 -20.51 -1.77
CA ARG A 59 4.91 -19.27 -2.52
C ARG A 59 4.21 -19.41 -3.87
N ILE A 60 3.35 -18.46 -4.18
CA ILE A 60 2.66 -18.34 -5.46
C ILE A 60 3.32 -17.23 -6.26
N ASN A 61 3.98 -17.58 -7.35
CA ASN A 61 4.56 -16.59 -8.27
C ASN A 61 3.44 -16.12 -9.21
N ALA A 62 2.91 -14.94 -8.94
CA ALA A 62 1.78 -14.37 -9.65
C ALA A 62 2.12 -13.06 -10.38
N GLU A 63 3.41 -12.78 -10.62
CA GLU A 63 3.88 -11.56 -11.27
C GLU A 63 3.16 -11.32 -12.60
N ASP A 64 3.19 -12.30 -13.49
CA ASP A 64 2.56 -12.18 -14.82
C ASP A 64 1.04 -11.94 -14.70
N GLU A 65 0.36 -12.66 -13.81
CA GLU A 65 -1.07 -12.52 -13.57
C GLU A 65 -1.42 -11.11 -13.07
N PHE A 66 -0.62 -10.54 -12.13
CA PHE A 66 -0.84 -9.19 -11.63
C PHE A 66 -0.60 -8.10 -12.68
N PHE A 67 0.43 -8.24 -13.50
CA PHE A 67 0.81 -7.21 -14.45
C PHE A 67 -0.02 -7.22 -15.73
N ASN A 68 -0.42 -8.40 -16.22
CA ASN A 68 -0.90 -8.56 -17.59
C ASN A 68 -2.38 -8.99 -17.71
N THR A 69 -3.07 -9.28 -16.60
CA THR A 69 -4.48 -9.66 -16.66
C THR A 69 -5.39 -8.43 -16.75
N PRO A 70 -6.19 -8.29 -17.82
CA PRO A 70 -7.27 -7.31 -17.85
C PRO A 70 -8.41 -7.76 -16.93
N LEU A 71 -9.05 -6.82 -16.25
CA LEU A 71 -10.08 -7.12 -15.24
C LEU A 71 -11.40 -6.42 -15.55
N VAL A 72 -12.48 -7.02 -15.05
CA VAL A 72 -13.77 -6.36 -14.90
C VAL A 72 -14.07 -6.31 -13.40
N ILE A 73 -14.14 -5.11 -12.83
CA ILE A 73 -14.42 -4.88 -11.42
C ILE A 73 -15.69 -4.04 -11.32
N ASP A 74 -16.71 -4.55 -10.65
CA ASP A 74 -18.02 -3.91 -10.51
C ASP A 74 -18.66 -3.48 -11.83
N GLY A 75 -18.42 -4.23 -12.92
CA GLY A 75 -18.90 -3.95 -14.26
C GLY A 75 -18.07 -2.96 -15.07
N GLU A 76 -17.04 -2.34 -14.49
CA GLU A 76 -16.08 -1.48 -15.18
C GLU A 76 -14.90 -2.29 -15.72
N GLN A 77 -14.49 -2.02 -16.96
CA GLN A 77 -13.31 -2.63 -17.58
C GLN A 77 -12.04 -1.90 -17.16
N TYR A 78 -11.08 -2.64 -16.64
CA TYR A 78 -9.75 -2.16 -16.28
C TYR A 78 -8.70 -2.71 -17.23
N LYS A 79 -7.81 -1.83 -17.69
CA LYS A 79 -6.60 -2.25 -18.41
C LYS A 79 -5.69 -3.05 -17.47
N PRO A 80 -4.77 -3.86 -18.02
CA PRO A 80 -3.72 -4.51 -17.22
C PRO A 80 -2.94 -3.50 -16.35
N LEU A 81 -2.45 -3.95 -15.20
CA LEU A 81 -1.67 -3.10 -14.29
C LEU A 81 -0.46 -2.48 -14.99
N SER A 82 0.20 -3.22 -15.88
CA SER A 82 1.33 -2.75 -16.69
C SER A 82 1.01 -1.56 -17.59
N GLN A 83 -0.29 -1.29 -17.85
CA GLN A 83 -0.77 -0.20 -18.68
C GLN A 83 -1.55 0.85 -17.88
N THR A 84 -1.52 0.77 -16.54
CA THR A 84 -2.32 1.63 -15.66
C THR A 84 -1.41 2.55 -14.86
N CYS A 85 -1.58 3.86 -14.99
CA CYS A 85 -0.81 4.87 -14.26
C CYS A 85 -1.59 5.47 -13.08
N GLU A 86 -2.90 5.51 -13.14
CA GLU A 86 -3.76 6.10 -12.11
C GLU A 86 -3.66 5.35 -10.78
N PRO A 87 -3.28 6.02 -9.67
CA PRO A 87 -3.02 5.35 -8.38
C PRO A 87 -4.23 4.59 -7.83
N GLU A 88 -5.44 5.10 -8.03
CA GLU A 88 -6.66 4.46 -7.54
C GLU A 88 -6.98 3.19 -8.33
N LYS A 89 -6.87 3.25 -9.65
CA LYS A 89 -7.06 2.08 -10.51
C LYS A 89 -6.01 1.00 -10.23
N LYS A 90 -4.74 1.39 -10.04
CA LYS A 90 -3.69 0.44 -9.60
C LYS A 90 -4.09 -0.29 -8.31
N ARG A 91 -4.62 0.44 -7.31
CA ARG A 91 -5.06 -0.17 -6.05
C ARG A 91 -6.22 -1.14 -6.25
N ALA A 92 -7.22 -0.75 -7.05
CA ALA A 92 -8.37 -1.61 -7.37
C ALA A 92 -7.92 -2.90 -8.07
N ILE A 93 -7.07 -2.78 -9.09
CA ILE A 93 -6.53 -3.94 -9.83
C ILE A 93 -5.75 -4.85 -8.89
N ILE A 94 -4.79 -4.31 -8.12
CA ILE A 94 -3.95 -5.11 -7.23
C ILE A 94 -4.80 -5.78 -6.15
N GLY A 95 -5.75 -5.07 -5.55
CA GLY A 95 -6.66 -5.63 -4.55
C GLY A 95 -7.49 -6.78 -5.11
N HIS A 96 -8.05 -6.62 -6.30
CA HIS A 96 -8.83 -7.66 -6.98
C HIS A 96 -7.97 -8.87 -7.36
N MET A 97 -6.74 -8.64 -7.84
CA MET A 97 -5.82 -9.73 -8.19
C MET A 97 -5.39 -10.55 -6.98
N PHE A 98 -5.17 -9.92 -5.82
CA PHE A 98 -4.94 -10.68 -4.58
C PHE A 98 -6.10 -11.64 -4.29
N PHE A 99 -7.31 -11.19 -4.56
CA PHE A 99 -8.50 -12.02 -4.46
C PHE A 99 -8.44 -13.25 -5.37
N VAL A 100 -8.30 -12.99 -6.66
CA VAL A 100 -8.32 -14.04 -7.70
C VAL A 100 -7.22 -15.08 -7.44
N VAL A 101 -6.01 -14.62 -7.14
CA VAL A 101 -4.85 -15.51 -6.88
C VAL A 101 -5.03 -16.30 -5.58
N THR A 102 -5.59 -15.69 -4.54
CA THR A 102 -5.86 -16.39 -3.27
C THR A 102 -6.90 -17.50 -3.46
N GLU A 103 -7.98 -17.23 -4.19
CA GLU A 103 -9.00 -18.25 -4.48
C GLU A 103 -8.44 -19.43 -5.29
N LYS A 104 -7.62 -19.11 -6.31
CA LYS A 104 -6.94 -20.13 -7.12
C LYS A 104 -6.01 -20.98 -6.24
N ALA A 105 -5.15 -20.35 -5.45
CA ALA A 105 -4.24 -21.03 -4.55
C ALA A 105 -4.95 -21.91 -3.52
N ALA A 106 -6.05 -21.42 -2.97
CA ALA A 106 -6.85 -22.19 -2.02
C ALA A 106 -7.47 -23.44 -2.66
N LYS A 107 -8.00 -23.33 -3.87
CA LYS A 107 -8.53 -24.47 -4.62
C LYS A 107 -7.46 -25.51 -4.96
N GLU A 108 -6.24 -25.05 -5.29
CA GLU A 108 -5.10 -25.92 -5.58
C GLU A 108 -4.59 -26.70 -4.35
N LEU A 109 -4.85 -26.18 -3.14
CA LEU A 109 -4.49 -26.86 -1.88
C LEU A 109 -5.46 -27.98 -1.51
N ASP A 110 -6.54 -28.18 -2.26
CA ASP A 110 -7.60 -29.15 -1.96
C ASP A 110 -8.10 -29.04 -0.50
N LEU A 111 -8.21 -27.79 -0.02
CA LEU A 111 -8.68 -27.48 1.32
C LEU A 111 -10.21 -27.37 1.32
N ASP A 112 -10.82 -28.11 2.23
CA ASP A 112 -12.24 -27.99 2.50
C ASP A 112 -12.54 -26.70 3.28
N PHE A 113 -13.14 -25.71 2.62
CA PHE A 113 -13.53 -24.44 3.24
C PHE A 113 -14.68 -24.56 4.25
N ASP A 114 -15.37 -25.70 4.30
CA ASP A 114 -16.37 -25.92 5.33
C ASP A 114 -15.77 -26.24 6.69
N THR A 115 -14.52 -26.72 6.70
CA THR A 115 -13.76 -27.05 7.91
C THR A 115 -12.50 -26.19 8.10
N ALA A 116 -12.10 -25.44 7.09
CA ALA A 116 -10.93 -24.57 7.15
C ALA A 116 -11.20 -23.31 7.97
N PHE A 117 -10.14 -22.78 8.60
CA PHE A 117 -10.13 -21.48 9.26
C PHE A 117 -9.11 -20.56 8.57
N LEU A 118 -9.40 -19.26 8.58
CA LEU A 118 -8.49 -18.23 8.12
C LEU A 118 -7.80 -17.54 9.31
N GLY A 119 -6.48 -17.60 9.37
CA GLY A 119 -5.67 -16.83 10.32
C GLY A 119 -5.38 -15.43 9.78
N GLN A 120 -5.74 -14.40 10.52
CA GLN A 120 -5.50 -13.01 10.16
C GLN A 120 -4.73 -12.24 11.24
N GLY A 121 -3.82 -11.37 10.80
CA GLY A 121 -3.02 -10.52 11.68
C GLY A 121 -3.65 -9.15 11.91
N THR A 122 -4.98 -9.07 12.02
CA THR A 122 -5.72 -7.83 12.28
C THR A 122 -5.30 -7.24 13.63
N LEU A 123 -4.98 -5.95 13.64
CA LEU A 123 -4.63 -5.21 14.84
C LEU A 123 -5.82 -4.42 15.38
N ARG A 124 -5.76 -4.04 16.66
CA ARG A 124 -6.77 -3.20 17.28
C ARG A 124 -7.05 -1.89 16.53
N PRO A 125 -6.05 -1.12 16.06
CA PRO A 125 -6.30 0.06 15.22
C PRO A 125 -7.01 -0.26 13.90
N ASP A 126 -6.73 -1.41 13.27
CA ASP A 126 -7.39 -1.81 12.02
C ASP A 126 -8.88 -2.04 12.22
N LEU A 127 -9.29 -2.60 13.37
CA LEU A 127 -10.69 -2.79 13.73
C LEU A 127 -11.42 -1.45 13.92
N ILE A 128 -10.76 -0.48 14.55
CA ILE A 128 -11.29 0.88 14.73
C ILE A 128 -11.48 1.56 13.37
N GLU A 129 -10.45 1.51 12.51
CA GLU A 129 -10.49 2.09 11.17
C GLU A 129 -11.52 1.42 10.23
N SER A 130 -11.81 0.14 10.44
CA SER A 130 -12.78 -0.59 9.64
C SER A 130 -14.24 -0.29 10.00
N GLY A 131 -14.48 0.52 11.03
CA GLY A 131 -15.82 0.85 11.50
C GLY A 131 -16.53 -0.33 12.15
N ASN A 132 -15.80 -1.25 12.79
CA ASN A 132 -16.38 -2.36 13.53
C ASN A 132 -17.23 -1.80 14.70
N PRO A 133 -18.55 -2.04 14.72
CA PRO A 133 -19.45 -1.50 15.74
C PRO A 133 -19.10 -1.95 17.16
N ASP A 134 -18.43 -3.10 17.32
CA ASP A 134 -18.03 -3.64 18.63
C ASP A 134 -16.87 -2.84 19.26
N VAL A 135 -16.14 -2.06 18.44
CA VAL A 135 -14.95 -1.32 18.89
C VAL A 135 -15.15 0.20 18.81
N SER A 136 -15.91 0.69 17.85
CA SER A 136 -16.18 2.13 17.68
C SER A 136 -17.52 2.40 17.01
N GLY A 137 -18.42 3.10 17.72
CA GLY A 137 -19.71 3.52 17.19
C GLY A 137 -19.67 4.67 16.16
N TYR A 138 -18.49 5.26 15.89
CA TYR A 138 -18.33 6.46 15.07
C TYR A 138 -17.33 6.32 13.92
N ALA A 139 -16.68 5.18 13.77
CA ALA A 139 -15.70 5.01 12.69
C ALA A 139 -16.40 4.83 11.35
N HIS A 140 -16.27 5.81 10.47
CA HIS A 140 -16.62 5.64 9.06
C HIS A 140 -15.63 4.67 8.40
N LYS A 141 -16.15 3.88 7.47
CA LYS A 141 -15.41 2.89 6.66
C LYS A 141 -14.28 3.57 5.89
N ILE A 142 -13.10 3.70 6.52
CA ILE A 142 -11.95 4.45 5.98
C ILE A 142 -11.11 3.61 5.01
N LYS A 143 -11.18 2.29 5.11
CA LYS A 143 -10.44 1.36 4.25
C LYS A 143 -11.39 0.55 3.36
N THR A 144 -11.21 0.69 2.06
CA THR A 144 -11.64 -0.34 1.10
C THR A 144 -10.69 -1.53 1.29
N HIS A 145 -11.20 -2.58 1.95
CA HIS A 145 -10.37 -3.68 2.43
C HIS A 145 -9.85 -4.55 1.30
N HIS A 146 -8.57 -4.81 1.33
CA HIS A 146 -7.89 -5.87 0.58
C HIS A 146 -8.38 -7.29 0.96
N ASN A 147 -9.31 -7.39 1.91
CA ASN A 147 -9.79 -8.63 2.50
C ASN A 147 -11.27 -8.97 2.18
N ASP A 148 -11.91 -8.26 1.27
CA ASP A 148 -13.31 -8.54 0.87
C ASP A 148 -13.36 -9.59 -0.25
N VAL A 149 -12.74 -10.71 0.03
CA VAL A 149 -12.59 -11.86 -0.87
C VAL A 149 -13.77 -12.79 -0.66
N GLY A 150 -14.34 -13.34 -1.71
CA GLY A 150 -15.49 -14.25 -1.60
C GLY A 150 -15.24 -15.41 -0.64
N VAL A 151 -14.07 -16.06 -0.71
CA VAL A 151 -13.66 -17.14 0.22
C VAL A 151 -13.47 -16.59 1.63
N ILE A 152 -12.77 -15.47 1.79
CA ILE A 152 -12.52 -14.83 3.09
C ILE A 152 -13.84 -14.37 3.71
N ARG A 153 -14.73 -13.79 2.90
CA ARG A 153 -16.06 -13.39 3.33
C ARG A 153 -16.88 -14.59 3.78
N THR A 154 -16.87 -15.68 3.00
CA THR A 154 -17.55 -16.92 3.37
C THR A 154 -17.01 -17.48 4.69
N LEU A 155 -15.70 -17.49 4.90
CA LEU A 155 -15.10 -17.95 6.17
C LEU A 155 -15.47 -17.02 7.34
N ARG A 156 -15.51 -15.70 7.13
CA ARG A 156 -15.96 -14.73 8.13
C ARG A 156 -17.44 -14.93 8.48
N ASP A 157 -18.29 -15.04 7.46
CA ASP A 157 -19.74 -15.23 7.66
C ASP A 157 -20.04 -16.54 8.41
N LYS A 158 -19.16 -17.54 8.27
CA LYS A 158 -19.23 -18.80 9.03
C LYS A 158 -18.56 -18.72 10.42
N GLY A 159 -17.95 -17.61 10.77
CA GLY A 159 -17.16 -17.48 12.01
C GLY A 159 -15.84 -18.26 11.99
N HIS A 160 -15.35 -18.64 10.82
CA HIS A 160 -14.11 -19.41 10.62
C HIS A 160 -12.88 -18.49 10.46
N VAL A 161 -12.77 -17.45 11.29
CA VAL A 161 -11.64 -16.53 11.31
C VAL A 161 -10.98 -16.55 12.69
N ILE A 162 -9.65 -16.65 12.69
CA ILE A 162 -8.81 -16.57 13.89
C ILE A 162 -7.98 -15.31 13.79
N GLU A 163 -8.27 -14.34 14.64
CA GLU A 163 -7.55 -13.07 14.72
C GLU A 163 -6.67 -13.08 15.97
N THR A 164 -5.41 -13.43 15.82
CA THR A 164 -4.49 -13.60 16.96
C THR A 164 -4.04 -12.30 17.58
N ASN A 165 -4.05 -11.19 16.80
CA ASN A 165 -3.43 -9.92 17.16
C ASN A 165 -4.44 -8.81 17.51
N TRP A 166 -5.71 -9.09 17.54
CA TRP A 166 -6.78 -8.08 17.58
C TRP A 166 -6.81 -7.19 18.83
N TYR A 167 -6.18 -7.63 19.93
CA TYR A 167 -6.06 -6.81 21.14
C TYR A 167 -4.82 -5.94 21.17
N TRP A 168 -3.85 -6.16 20.25
CA TRP A 168 -2.53 -5.55 20.32
C TRP A 168 -2.40 -4.33 19.42
N HIS A 169 -1.56 -3.40 19.89
CA HIS A 169 -0.99 -2.34 19.07
C HIS A 169 0.29 -2.81 18.37
N LYS A 170 0.74 -2.05 17.37
CA LYS A 170 1.89 -2.41 16.54
C LYS A 170 3.17 -2.68 17.33
N ASP A 171 3.41 -1.91 18.39
CA ASP A 171 4.62 -2.04 19.20
C ASP A 171 4.57 -3.29 20.06
N GLU A 172 3.39 -3.69 20.55
CA GLU A 172 3.18 -4.94 21.29
C GLU A 172 3.39 -6.15 20.38
N VAL A 173 2.88 -6.10 19.13
CA VAL A 173 3.12 -7.16 18.13
C VAL A 173 4.61 -7.34 17.85
N ARG A 174 5.38 -6.24 17.77
CA ARG A 174 6.84 -6.32 17.61
C ARG A 174 7.53 -6.96 18.81
N GLN A 175 7.06 -6.72 20.02
CA GLN A 175 7.58 -7.38 21.23
C GLN A 175 7.27 -8.88 21.19
N VAL A 176 6.02 -9.25 20.86
CA VAL A 176 5.61 -10.64 20.70
C VAL A 176 6.43 -11.34 19.61
N ALA A 177 6.71 -10.66 18.48
CA ALA A 177 7.56 -11.17 17.42
C ALA A 177 8.95 -11.60 17.96
N ARG A 178 9.59 -10.72 18.75
CA ARG A 178 10.89 -11.04 19.40
C ARG A 178 10.79 -12.20 20.38
N MET A 179 9.73 -12.23 21.21
CA MET A 179 9.48 -13.33 22.14
C MET A 179 9.27 -14.68 21.45
N LEU A 180 8.70 -14.67 20.25
CA LEU A 180 8.50 -15.84 19.42
C LEU A 180 9.77 -16.31 18.70
N GLY A 181 10.83 -15.49 18.72
CA GLY A 181 12.10 -15.78 18.06
C GLY A 181 12.13 -15.37 16.57
N LEU A 182 11.23 -14.50 16.14
CA LEU A 182 11.32 -13.92 14.80
C LEU A 182 12.57 -13.05 14.66
N ASP A 183 13.18 -13.10 13.48
CA ASP A 183 14.35 -12.25 13.15
C ASP A 183 14.02 -10.77 13.37
N GLU A 184 15.00 -10.01 13.88
CA GLU A 184 14.86 -8.57 14.11
C GLU A 184 14.52 -7.82 12.80
N ALA A 185 15.00 -8.33 11.66
CA ALA A 185 14.65 -7.77 10.34
C ALA A 185 13.14 -7.85 10.04
N ILE A 186 12.41 -8.77 10.67
CA ILE A 186 10.95 -8.85 10.61
C ILE A 186 10.32 -8.02 11.72
N ALA A 187 10.79 -8.17 12.95
CA ALA A 187 10.21 -7.55 14.14
C ALA A 187 10.29 -6.00 14.09
N SER A 188 11.42 -5.44 13.62
CA SER A 188 11.63 -3.98 13.49
C SER A 188 11.28 -3.42 12.11
N ARG A 189 10.79 -4.27 11.21
CA ARG A 189 10.54 -3.90 9.82
C ARG A 189 9.64 -2.68 9.70
N GLN A 190 10.09 -1.73 8.88
CA GLN A 190 9.27 -0.58 8.52
C GLN A 190 8.03 -1.04 7.74
N PRO A 191 6.85 -0.45 8.02
CA PRO A 191 5.63 -0.77 7.31
C PRO A 191 5.81 -0.61 5.79
N PHE A 192 5.41 -1.64 5.05
CA PHE A 192 5.41 -1.63 3.61
C PHE A 192 4.00 -1.99 3.13
N PRO A 193 3.41 -1.26 2.20
CA PRO A 193 2.04 -1.52 1.78
C PRO A 193 1.93 -2.88 1.12
N GLY A 194 0.80 -3.58 1.33
CA GLY A 194 0.51 -4.86 0.68
C GLY A 194 0.67 -4.82 -0.85
N PRO A 195 0.21 -3.76 -1.55
CA PRO A 195 0.45 -3.60 -3.00
C PRO A 195 1.91 -3.37 -3.40
N GLY A 196 2.84 -3.34 -2.48
CA GLY A 196 4.27 -3.23 -2.74
C GLY A 196 4.68 -1.93 -3.43
N LEU A 197 5.63 -2.04 -4.34
CA LEU A 197 6.11 -0.91 -5.14
C LEU A 197 5.03 -0.37 -6.09
N GLY A 198 4.03 -1.17 -6.47
CA GLY A 198 2.99 -0.78 -7.41
C GLY A 198 2.25 0.51 -7.06
N VAL A 199 2.04 0.78 -5.75
CA VAL A 199 1.40 2.02 -5.27
C VAL A 199 2.39 3.11 -4.89
N ARG A 200 3.69 2.82 -4.87
CA ARG A 200 4.75 3.80 -4.58
C ARG A 200 5.35 4.41 -5.83
N ILE A 201 5.35 3.67 -6.92
CA ILE A 201 5.82 4.15 -8.21
C ILE A 201 4.79 5.11 -8.79
N LEU A 202 5.20 6.36 -8.96
CA LEU A 202 4.42 7.38 -9.66
C LEU A 202 4.79 7.32 -11.14
N CYS A 203 3.78 7.26 -11.99
CA CYS A 203 3.94 7.22 -13.43
C CYS A 203 2.81 7.99 -14.11
N THR A 204 3.02 8.34 -15.36
CA THR A 204 2.02 8.98 -16.22
C THR A 204 2.04 8.32 -17.59
N ASP A 205 0.89 8.20 -18.21
CA ASP A 205 0.72 7.82 -19.61
C ASP A 205 0.81 9.02 -20.55
N ASN A 206 0.78 10.22 -19.98
CA ASN A 206 1.00 11.45 -20.73
C ASN A 206 2.44 11.52 -21.23
N SER A 207 2.61 11.75 -22.52
CA SER A 207 3.92 11.98 -23.16
C SER A 207 4.59 13.29 -22.72
N GLY A 208 4.17 13.83 -21.57
CA GLY A 208 4.75 14.96 -20.87
C GLY A 208 4.24 16.31 -21.23
N LYS A 209 3.22 16.36 -21.99
CA LYS A 209 2.58 17.63 -22.34
C LYS A 209 1.09 17.45 -22.16
N ASP A 210 0.63 17.56 -20.92
CA ASP A 210 -0.78 17.87 -20.74
C ASP A 210 -0.97 19.31 -21.22
N THR A 211 -1.55 19.44 -22.41
CA THR A 211 -1.86 20.72 -23.04
C THR A 211 -3.31 21.11 -22.80
N SER A 212 -4.01 20.43 -21.91
CA SER A 212 -5.39 20.75 -21.61
C SER A 212 -5.51 22.16 -21.01
N PRO A 213 -6.58 22.89 -21.32
CA PRO A 213 -6.84 24.20 -20.70
C PRO A 213 -6.88 24.12 -19.17
N GLU A 214 -7.38 23.02 -18.62
CA GLU A 214 -7.46 22.77 -17.17
C GLU A 214 -6.05 22.68 -16.54
N TYR A 215 -5.12 21.99 -17.20
CA TYR A 215 -3.75 21.89 -16.71
C TYR A 215 -3.04 23.25 -16.74
N ALA A 216 -3.25 24.02 -17.81
CA ALA A 216 -2.70 25.37 -17.94
C ALA A 216 -3.22 26.29 -16.83
N GLU A 217 -4.51 26.25 -16.54
CA GLU A 217 -5.14 27.02 -15.46
C GLU A 217 -4.56 26.62 -14.09
N LYS A 218 -4.49 25.32 -13.80
CA LYS A 218 -3.89 24.79 -12.55
C LYS A 218 -2.44 25.27 -12.39
N LYS A 219 -1.66 25.23 -13.46
CA LYS A 219 -0.26 25.70 -13.46
C LYS A 219 -0.18 27.19 -13.15
N GLN A 220 -1.01 28.01 -13.76
CA GLN A 220 -1.05 29.45 -13.49
C GLN A 220 -1.45 29.76 -12.04
N ARG A 221 -2.47 29.07 -11.50
CA ARG A 221 -2.89 29.21 -10.11
C ARG A 221 -1.78 28.81 -9.14
N LEU A 222 -1.04 27.72 -9.46
CA LEU A 222 0.09 27.26 -8.68
C LEU A 222 1.21 28.33 -8.63
N VAL A 223 1.62 28.87 -9.78
CA VAL A 223 2.65 29.91 -9.85
C VAL A 223 2.25 31.13 -9.00
N SER A 224 1.02 31.61 -9.15
CA SER A 224 0.53 32.76 -8.38
C SER A 224 0.46 32.49 -6.88
N ALA A 225 0.14 31.28 -6.45
CA ALA A 225 0.14 30.91 -5.04
C ALA A 225 1.55 30.81 -4.48
N VAL A 226 2.49 30.19 -5.20
CA VAL A 226 3.88 30.07 -4.77
C VAL A 226 4.55 31.43 -4.66
N GLU A 227 4.34 32.35 -5.61
CA GLU A 227 4.85 33.73 -5.56
C GLU A 227 4.38 34.48 -4.30
N LYS A 228 3.17 34.20 -3.80
CA LYS A 228 2.66 34.81 -2.56
C LYS A 228 3.19 34.14 -1.29
N ILE A 229 3.30 32.81 -1.31
CA ILE A 229 3.65 32.03 -0.12
C ILE A 229 5.15 31.98 0.12
N SER A 230 5.93 31.82 -0.95
CA SER A 230 7.37 31.56 -0.91
C SER A 230 8.03 32.03 -2.21
N PRO A 231 8.19 33.35 -2.38
CA PRO A 231 8.68 33.96 -3.64
C PRO A 231 10.13 33.59 -3.98
N GLU A 232 10.86 33.01 -3.03
CA GLU A 232 12.22 32.49 -3.22
C GLU A 232 12.29 31.23 -4.07
N TYR A 233 11.15 30.54 -4.26
CA TYR A 233 11.08 29.34 -5.08
C TYR A 233 10.37 29.60 -6.40
N LYS A 234 10.84 28.92 -7.43
CA LYS A 234 10.06 28.64 -8.63
C LYS A 234 9.31 27.30 -8.45
N CYS A 235 8.29 27.10 -9.26
CA CYS A 235 7.52 25.85 -9.19
C CYS A 235 7.12 25.37 -10.57
N ASP A 236 6.84 24.08 -10.63
CA ASP A 236 6.15 23.46 -11.75
C ASP A 236 5.11 22.45 -11.27
N LEU A 237 4.10 22.21 -12.08
CA LEU A 237 3.07 21.21 -11.84
C LEU A 237 3.52 19.89 -12.47
N ALA A 238 3.73 18.86 -11.64
CA ALA A 238 4.09 17.56 -12.17
C ALA A 238 2.85 16.89 -12.83
N PRO A 239 3.02 16.29 -14.01
CA PRO A 239 1.93 15.64 -14.74
C PRO A 239 1.57 14.26 -14.15
N VAL A 240 1.71 14.09 -12.84
CA VAL A 240 1.40 12.86 -12.12
C VAL A 240 0.49 13.15 -10.95
N GLN A 241 -0.34 12.17 -10.60
CA GLN A 241 -1.13 12.19 -9.39
C GLN A 241 -0.44 11.38 -8.30
N SER A 242 -0.52 11.88 -7.08
CA SER A 242 -0.06 11.19 -5.88
C SER A 242 -1.21 10.94 -4.91
N VAL A 243 -1.02 9.99 -4.03
CA VAL A 243 -1.93 9.75 -2.91
C VAL A 243 -1.56 10.67 -1.76
N GLY A 244 -2.53 11.42 -1.25
CA GLY A 244 -2.43 12.20 -0.02
C GLY A 244 -3.54 11.82 0.96
N VAL A 245 -3.38 12.20 2.21
CA VAL A 245 -4.42 12.13 3.22
C VAL A 245 -4.76 13.56 3.63
N GLN A 246 -6.02 13.94 3.48
CA GLN A 246 -6.54 15.24 3.89
C GLN A 246 -7.76 15.00 4.79
N GLY A 247 -7.62 15.27 6.09
CA GLY A 247 -8.56 14.79 7.10
C GLY A 247 -8.57 13.26 7.13
N ASP A 248 -9.75 12.65 7.15
CA ASP A 248 -9.93 11.19 7.20
C ASP A 248 -10.07 10.54 5.81
N HIS A 249 -9.91 11.33 4.73
CA HIS A 249 -10.10 10.85 3.37
C HIS A 249 -8.80 10.82 2.58
N ARG A 250 -8.67 9.80 1.72
CA ARG A 250 -7.60 9.77 0.72
C ARG A 250 -7.92 10.74 -0.40
N SER A 251 -6.89 11.45 -0.86
CA SER A 251 -6.97 12.33 -2.02
C SER A 251 -6.01 11.86 -3.11
N TYR A 252 -6.43 12.00 -4.36
CA TYR A 252 -5.63 11.72 -5.56
C TYR A 252 -5.50 13.03 -6.32
N LYS A 253 -4.37 13.71 -6.14
CA LYS A 253 -4.16 15.06 -6.64
C LYS A 253 -2.76 15.21 -7.22
N ASN A 254 -2.54 16.30 -7.92
CA ASN A 254 -1.25 16.60 -8.52
C ASN A 254 -0.16 16.84 -7.47
N MET A 255 1.07 16.68 -7.90
CA MET A 255 2.27 17.09 -7.17
C MET A 255 2.78 18.40 -7.72
N THR A 256 3.34 19.25 -6.87
CA THR A 256 4.17 20.37 -7.29
C THR A 256 5.63 20.10 -6.98
N VAL A 257 6.49 20.59 -7.85
CA VAL A 257 7.95 20.59 -7.68
C VAL A 257 8.39 22.03 -7.45
N LEU A 258 8.99 22.29 -6.30
CA LEU A 258 9.67 23.56 -6.01
C LEU A 258 11.15 23.41 -6.35
N TYR A 259 11.76 24.51 -6.81
CA TYR A 259 13.20 24.60 -7.04
C TYR A 259 13.71 25.99 -6.69
N SER A 260 14.93 26.04 -6.17
CA SER A 260 15.55 27.30 -5.77
C SER A 260 15.84 28.17 -6.99
N GLN A 261 15.79 29.48 -6.79
CA GLN A 261 16.33 30.46 -7.72
C GLN A 261 17.84 30.72 -7.48
N SER A 262 18.40 30.17 -6.39
CA SER A 262 19.83 30.25 -6.09
C SER A 262 20.65 29.31 -6.98
N GLN A 263 21.90 29.69 -7.26
CA GLN A 263 22.86 28.84 -7.97
C GLN A 263 23.20 27.55 -7.22
N ASN A 264 23.05 27.54 -5.90
CA ASN A 264 23.24 26.35 -5.08
C ASN A 264 21.89 25.95 -4.46
N PRO A 265 21.26 24.86 -4.92
CA PRO A 265 19.98 24.38 -4.38
C PRO A 265 20.03 24.02 -2.89
N LEU A 266 21.23 23.73 -2.36
CA LEU A 266 21.43 23.40 -0.95
C LEU A 266 21.40 24.62 -0.02
N ASP A 267 21.55 25.84 -0.57
CA ASP A 267 21.39 27.09 0.17
C ASP A 267 19.92 27.43 0.42
N THR A 268 19.13 26.42 0.72
CA THR A 268 17.70 26.54 0.96
C THR A 268 17.43 26.60 2.47
N ASP A 269 16.58 27.54 2.87
CA ASP A 269 16.02 27.60 4.21
C ASP A 269 14.98 26.48 4.37
N ILE A 270 15.36 25.44 5.13
CA ILE A 270 14.53 24.24 5.37
C ILE A 270 13.20 24.61 6.04
N ASP A 271 13.18 25.59 6.95
CA ASP A 271 11.96 25.98 7.66
C ASP A 271 10.98 26.67 6.71
N LYS A 272 11.48 27.50 5.81
CA LYS A 272 10.66 28.11 4.74
C LYS A 272 10.12 27.05 3.79
N LEU A 273 10.95 26.11 3.35
CA LEU A 273 10.54 25.01 2.49
C LEU A 273 9.44 24.18 3.17
N TYR A 274 9.61 23.87 4.45
CA TYR A 274 8.62 23.13 5.23
C TYR A 274 7.31 23.92 5.40
N SER A 275 7.41 25.25 5.60
CA SER A 275 6.23 26.12 5.64
C SER A 275 5.49 26.13 4.30
N ALA A 276 6.21 26.26 3.18
CA ALA A 276 5.63 26.19 1.83
C ALA A 276 4.94 24.84 1.58
N ALA A 277 5.60 23.75 1.96
CA ALA A 277 5.06 22.39 1.81
C ALA A 277 3.73 22.16 2.55
N LYS A 278 3.49 22.90 3.64
CA LYS A 278 2.20 22.88 4.36
C LYS A 278 1.16 23.81 3.74
N LYS A 279 1.56 25.03 3.36
CA LYS A 279 0.63 26.08 2.92
C LYS A 279 0.10 25.82 1.53
N ILE A 280 0.92 25.35 0.58
CA ILE A 280 0.53 25.16 -0.81
C ILE A 280 -0.63 24.16 -0.95
N PRO A 281 -0.62 22.95 -0.33
CA PRO A 281 -1.75 22.04 -0.41
C PRO A 281 -3.03 22.53 0.29
N ASN A 282 -2.90 23.44 1.25
CA ASN A 282 -4.05 24.05 1.91
C ASN A 282 -4.69 25.17 1.07
N GLU A 283 -3.89 25.88 0.27
CA GLU A 283 -4.35 26.96 -0.60
C GLU A 283 -4.91 26.40 -1.92
N LEU A 284 -4.35 25.28 -2.42
CA LEU A 284 -4.67 24.72 -3.72
C LEU A 284 -5.26 23.31 -3.58
N GLU A 285 -6.56 23.22 -3.77
CA GLU A 285 -7.34 21.98 -3.61
C GLU A 285 -6.92 20.85 -4.56
N PHE A 286 -6.23 21.15 -5.65
CA PHE A 286 -5.72 20.16 -6.62
C PHE A 286 -4.30 19.68 -6.34
N ILE A 287 -3.63 20.17 -5.28
CA ILE A 287 -2.30 19.73 -4.83
C ILE A 287 -2.42 18.97 -3.53
N ASN A 288 -1.72 17.84 -3.42
CA ASN A 288 -1.59 17.09 -2.16
C ASN A 288 -0.14 16.78 -1.78
N ARG A 289 0.82 17.11 -2.65
CA ARG A 289 2.23 16.85 -2.39
C ARG A 289 3.12 17.93 -2.97
N VAL A 290 4.07 18.35 -2.15
CA VAL A 290 5.14 19.28 -2.52
C VAL A 290 6.46 18.52 -2.49
N THR A 291 7.25 18.62 -3.54
CA THR A 291 8.61 18.08 -3.63
C THR A 291 9.58 19.23 -3.89
N TYR A 292 10.83 19.02 -3.52
CA TYR A 292 11.90 19.98 -3.81
C TYR A 292 12.95 19.35 -4.72
N CYS A 293 13.26 20.04 -5.81
CA CYS A 293 14.25 19.61 -6.77
C CYS A 293 15.62 20.20 -6.44
N LEU A 294 16.63 19.34 -6.37
CA LEU A 294 18.02 19.75 -6.15
C LEU A 294 18.73 20.23 -7.43
N ASN A 295 18.04 20.21 -8.56
CA ASN A 295 18.53 20.74 -9.82
C ASN A 295 17.97 22.15 -10.07
N GLU A 296 18.58 22.90 -10.98
CA GLU A 296 18.18 24.28 -11.32
C GLU A 296 16.84 24.35 -12.10
N SER A 297 16.31 23.22 -12.54
CA SER A 297 15.05 23.12 -13.27
C SER A 297 14.20 21.98 -12.73
N ALA A 298 12.89 22.09 -12.91
CA ALA A 298 11.98 21.01 -12.60
C ALA A 298 12.32 19.74 -13.42
N ALA A 299 12.06 18.58 -12.82
CA ALA A 299 12.24 17.30 -13.48
C ALA A 299 11.49 17.24 -14.83
N GLY A 300 12.17 16.79 -15.85
CA GLY A 300 11.56 16.57 -17.15
C GLY A 300 10.59 15.38 -17.12
N VAL A 301 9.65 15.36 -18.05
CA VAL A 301 8.61 14.31 -18.12
C VAL A 301 9.19 12.92 -18.44
N SER A 302 10.35 12.87 -19.09
CA SER A 302 11.05 11.61 -19.38
C SER A 302 11.49 10.86 -18.13
N GLU A 303 11.60 11.54 -16.98
CA GLU A 303 11.98 10.95 -15.69
C GLU A 303 10.79 10.32 -14.97
N LEU A 304 9.56 10.56 -15.43
CA LEU A 304 8.32 10.06 -14.82
C LEU A 304 7.61 8.99 -15.67
N LYS A 305 8.21 8.59 -16.79
CA LYS A 305 7.71 7.54 -17.68
C LYS A 305 7.98 6.15 -17.14
#